data_d04dc4a91bad7cfc81a9151b782ec339
#
_entry.id   d04dc4a91bad7cfc81a9151b782ec339
#
_cell.length_a   1.000
_cell.length_b   1.000
_cell.length_c   1.000
_cell.angle_alpha   90.00
_cell.angle_beta   90.00
_cell.angle_gamma   90.00
#
_symmetry.space_group_name_H-M   'P 1'
#
loop_
_entity.id
_entity.type
_entity.pdbx_description
1 polymer ?
#
loop_
_entity_poly.entity_id
_entity_poly.type
_entity_poly.pdbx_seq_one_letter_code
_entity_poly.pdbx_strand_id
1 'polypeptide(L)'
;MSYKLSSNFKPYIEGLIEQKQVVGYPYDTSSMILKDFDRFCSKHHPTATVLTAEISMQWAARRTDEHVNYQFRRITPIRQLAKYMNSIGVDAYVIPPKIPQKQIRYVPHIFTKPELHAFFNEIDKRLPSPFSPARHLVVPVFFRLVYCCGLRPSEARLLHTGDIDMATGRMFIRQSKGHKDRTVMLAEDVLALCRKYETKVSRIFPDRQAFFPNSKGEFYNRSIPDYWFHLFWDHLEVAGIYSGNSPRVHDFRHAFSVRRLNLWVNEGRDINAYLPYLSMYLGHVHLTDTDYYIHFASEFFPTFKRKSTLACADLIPEANHAKK
;
A
#
# COMPACT_ATOMS: atom_id res chain seq x y z
N MET A 1 0.35 -19.09 22.22
CA MET A 1 -0.99 -19.69 22.45
C MET A 1 -2.03 -18.90 21.67
N SER A 2 -2.85 -19.56 20.84
CA SER A 2 -3.96 -18.90 20.14
C SER A 2 -5.04 -18.53 21.16
N TYR A 3 -5.45 -17.26 21.23
CA TYR A 3 -6.57 -16.82 22.06
C TYR A 3 -7.85 -17.56 21.63
N LYS A 4 -8.52 -18.23 22.59
CA LYS A 4 -9.83 -18.84 22.38
C LYS A 4 -10.91 -17.81 22.72
N LEU A 5 -11.88 -17.63 21.82
CA LEU A 5 -13.03 -16.77 22.04
C LEU A 5 -13.83 -17.29 23.24
N SER A 6 -14.30 -16.39 24.12
CA SER A 6 -14.92 -16.74 25.40
C SER A 6 -16.20 -15.96 25.73
N SER A 7 -16.50 -14.88 25.00
CA SER A 7 -17.74 -14.13 25.19
C SER A 7 -18.96 -14.84 24.59
N ASN A 8 -20.16 -14.41 24.97
CA ASN A 8 -21.41 -14.89 24.37
C ASN A 8 -21.53 -14.51 22.87
N PHE A 9 -20.69 -13.62 22.37
CA PHE A 9 -20.61 -13.26 20.94
C PHE A 9 -19.76 -14.22 20.11
N LYS A 10 -19.09 -15.19 20.73
CA LYS A 10 -18.23 -16.17 20.05
C LYS A 10 -18.90 -16.82 18.83
N PRO A 11 -20.12 -17.38 18.89
CA PRO A 11 -20.74 -18.02 17.73
C PRO A 11 -20.89 -17.09 16.53
N TYR A 12 -21.22 -15.83 16.78
CA TYR A 12 -21.41 -14.81 15.72
C TYR A 12 -20.08 -14.36 15.14
N ILE A 13 -19.02 -14.26 15.97
CA ILE A 13 -17.68 -13.91 15.52
C ILE A 13 -17.11 -15.03 14.62
N GLU A 14 -17.23 -16.29 15.05
CA GLU A 14 -16.80 -17.45 14.27
C GLU A 14 -17.56 -17.54 12.94
N GLY A 15 -18.90 -17.40 12.96
CA GLY A 15 -19.73 -17.45 11.76
C GLY A 15 -19.42 -16.32 10.77
N LEU A 16 -19.15 -15.10 11.24
CA LEU A 16 -18.72 -14.00 10.37
C LEU A 16 -17.36 -14.29 9.73
N ILE A 17 -16.40 -14.79 10.52
CA ILE A 17 -15.06 -15.11 10.01
C ILE A 17 -15.16 -16.21 8.94
N GLU A 18 -15.90 -17.27 9.23
CA GLU A 18 -16.13 -18.38 8.28
C GLU A 18 -16.79 -17.87 7.00
N GLN A 19 -17.88 -17.10 7.10
CA GLN A 19 -18.55 -16.49 5.95
C GLN A 19 -17.57 -15.72 5.06
N LYS A 20 -16.65 -14.94 5.66
CA LYS A 20 -15.67 -14.15 4.90
C LYS A 20 -14.62 -15.04 4.24
N GLN A 21 -14.18 -16.08 4.93
CA GLN A 21 -13.17 -17.02 4.40
C GLN A 21 -13.71 -17.87 3.26
N VAL A 22 -14.95 -18.35 3.36
CA VAL A 22 -15.62 -19.12 2.29
C VAL A 22 -15.72 -18.32 0.99
N VAL A 23 -15.93 -17.00 1.06
CA VAL A 23 -15.94 -16.15 -0.14
C VAL A 23 -14.54 -15.62 -0.52
N GLY A 24 -13.46 -16.25 -0.01
CA GLY A 24 -12.08 -16.03 -0.43
C GLY A 24 -11.35 -14.87 0.25
N TYR A 25 -11.91 -14.23 1.30
CA TYR A 25 -11.20 -13.21 2.08
C TYR A 25 -10.42 -13.87 3.22
N PRO A 26 -9.08 -13.71 3.34
CA PRO A 26 -8.31 -14.23 4.49
C PRO A 26 -8.80 -13.70 5.84
N TYR A 27 -9.26 -12.46 5.87
CA TYR A 27 -9.89 -11.76 7.01
C TYR A 27 -9.02 -11.68 8.29
N ASP A 28 -7.70 -11.93 8.20
CA ASP A 28 -6.77 -12.07 9.33
C ASP A 28 -6.77 -10.86 10.27
N THR A 29 -6.60 -9.65 9.71
CA THR A 29 -6.56 -8.42 10.51
C THR A 29 -7.89 -8.16 11.24
N SER A 30 -9.00 -8.38 10.55
CA SER A 30 -10.34 -8.21 11.14
C SER A 30 -10.61 -9.27 12.20
N SER A 31 -10.15 -10.50 11.99
CA SER A 31 -10.24 -11.59 12.97
C SER A 31 -9.46 -11.26 14.25
N MET A 32 -8.29 -10.64 14.14
CA MET A 32 -7.54 -10.16 15.32
C MET A 32 -8.33 -9.11 16.11
N ILE A 33 -8.94 -8.15 15.41
CA ILE A 33 -9.75 -7.10 16.03
C ILE A 33 -11.00 -7.70 16.69
N LEU A 34 -11.64 -8.68 16.05
CA LEU A 34 -12.80 -9.39 16.62
C LEU A 34 -12.41 -10.19 17.86
N LYS A 35 -11.22 -10.80 17.90
CA LYS A 35 -10.68 -11.44 19.13
C LYS A 35 -10.44 -10.43 20.25
N ASP A 36 -9.96 -9.24 19.93
CA ASP A 36 -9.79 -8.17 20.92
C ASP A 36 -11.15 -7.66 21.42
N PHE A 37 -12.16 -7.61 20.56
CA PHE A 37 -13.53 -7.27 20.92
C PHE A 37 -14.16 -8.36 21.82
N ASP A 38 -13.95 -9.63 21.51
CA ASP A 38 -14.40 -10.74 22.35
C ASP A 38 -13.81 -10.65 23.77
N ARG A 39 -12.50 -10.36 23.86
CA ARG A 39 -11.82 -10.14 25.15
C ARG A 39 -12.40 -8.96 25.92
N PHE A 40 -12.72 -7.86 25.21
CA PHE A 40 -13.38 -6.71 25.79
C PHE A 40 -14.76 -7.08 26.36
N CYS A 41 -15.59 -7.79 25.58
CA CYS A 41 -16.91 -8.22 26.02
C CYS A 41 -16.83 -9.19 27.20
N SER A 42 -15.94 -10.18 27.15
CA SER A 42 -15.75 -11.13 28.27
C SER A 42 -15.34 -10.45 29.57
N LYS A 43 -14.56 -9.35 29.47
CA LYS A 43 -14.08 -8.63 30.66
C LYS A 43 -15.10 -7.63 31.20
N HIS A 44 -15.77 -6.88 30.34
CA HIS A 44 -16.61 -5.74 30.75
C HIS A 44 -18.10 -6.02 30.68
N HIS A 45 -18.52 -7.02 29.88
CA HIS A 45 -19.91 -7.39 29.65
C HIS A 45 -20.09 -8.92 29.63
N PRO A 46 -19.69 -9.66 30.68
CA PRO A 46 -19.61 -11.13 30.65
C PRO A 46 -20.97 -11.82 30.47
N THR A 47 -22.07 -11.17 30.86
CA THR A 47 -23.43 -11.70 30.75
C THR A 47 -24.19 -11.21 29.51
N ALA A 48 -23.61 -10.29 28.73
CA ALA A 48 -24.28 -9.72 27.57
C ALA A 48 -24.48 -10.77 26.45
N THR A 49 -25.71 -10.92 26.03
CA THR A 49 -26.10 -11.79 24.89
C THR A 49 -26.55 -10.99 23.67
N VAL A 50 -26.81 -9.69 23.84
CA VAL A 50 -27.23 -8.76 22.78
C VAL A 50 -26.15 -7.69 22.61
N LEU A 51 -25.81 -7.39 21.36
CA LEU A 51 -24.87 -6.32 21.03
C LEU A 51 -25.59 -4.97 21.07
N THR A 52 -25.66 -4.38 22.27
CA THR A 52 -26.38 -3.13 22.52
C THR A 52 -25.64 -1.90 22.02
N ALA A 53 -26.34 -0.76 21.96
CA ALA A 53 -25.75 0.54 21.65
C ALA A 53 -24.65 0.90 22.67
N GLU A 54 -24.86 0.60 23.97
CA GLU A 54 -23.91 0.85 25.03
C GLU A 54 -22.57 0.12 24.78
N ILE A 55 -22.59 -1.20 24.59
CA ILE A 55 -21.41 -2.03 24.32
C ILE A 55 -20.69 -1.54 23.06
N SER A 56 -21.46 -1.31 22.00
CA SER A 56 -20.91 -0.89 20.69
C SER A 56 -20.25 0.48 20.77
N MET A 57 -20.85 1.44 21.48
CA MET A 57 -20.34 2.79 21.61
C MET A 57 -19.17 2.86 22.60
N GLN A 58 -19.18 2.06 23.68
CA GLN A 58 -18.04 1.94 24.57
C GLN A 58 -16.82 1.38 23.84
N TRP A 59 -16.99 0.35 22.99
CA TRP A 59 -15.92 -0.11 22.11
C TRP A 59 -15.46 0.96 21.14
N ALA A 60 -16.40 1.72 20.55
CA ALA A 60 -16.10 2.74 19.55
C ALA A 60 -15.45 4.00 20.15
N ALA A 61 -15.55 4.22 21.48
CA ALA A 61 -14.96 5.38 22.12
C ALA A 61 -13.46 5.49 21.79
N ARG A 62 -13.00 6.71 21.50
CA ARG A 62 -11.59 6.97 21.21
C ARG A 62 -10.74 6.68 22.43
N ARG A 63 -9.68 5.90 22.25
CA ARG A 63 -8.70 5.60 23.32
C ARG A 63 -7.70 6.76 23.42
N THR A 64 -7.05 6.88 24.58
CA THR A 64 -5.94 7.83 24.76
C THR A 64 -4.89 7.56 23.68
N ASP A 65 -4.42 8.62 23.02
CA ASP A 65 -3.40 8.58 21.95
C ASP A 65 -3.75 7.74 20.70
N GLU A 66 -5.02 7.32 20.58
CA GLU A 66 -5.46 6.57 19.41
C GLU A 66 -5.60 7.49 18.18
N HIS A 67 -4.87 7.16 17.10
CA HIS A 67 -5.04 7.86 15.85
C HIS A 67 -6.42 7.53 15.21
N VAL A 68 -7.10 8.53 14.63
CA VAL A 68 -8.45 8.38 14.08
C VAL A 68 -8.59 7.26 13.04
N ASN A 69 -7.56 7.03 12.22
CA ASN A 69 -7.56 5.95 11.23
C ASN A 69 -7.48 4.56 11.89
N TYR A 70 -6.82 4.46 13.05
CA TYR A 70 -6.80 3.21 13.82
C TYR A 70 -8.15 2.96 14.48
N GLN A 71 -8.77 3.98 15.06
CA GLN A 71 -10.15 3.90 15.58
C GLN A 71 -11.12 3.43 14.48
N PHE A 72 -11.05 4.00 13.28
CA PHE A 72 -11.86 3.58 12.14
C PHE A 72 -11.63 2.10 11.79
N ARG A 73 -10.37 1.67 11.75
CA ARG A 73 -10.00 0.28 11.49
C ARG A 73 -10.54 -0.68 12.55
N ARG A 74 -10.52 -0.26 13.82
CA ARG A 74 -11.00 -1.06 14.95
C ARG A 74 -12.52 -1.18 14.99
N ILE A 75 -13.24 -0.15 14.56
CA ILE A 75 -14.71 -0.13 14.56
C ILE A 75 -15.29 -0.94 13.38
N THR A 76 -14.63 -0.94 12.24
CA THR A 76 -15.17 -1.53 11.01
C THR A 76 -15.56 -3.01 11.15
N PRO A 77 -14.75 -3.91 11.75
CA PRO A 77 -15.15 -5.32 11.93
C PRO A 77 -16.35 -5.48 12.85
N ILE A 78 -16.51 -4.62 13.88
CA ILE A 78 -17.64 -4.70 14.81
C ILE A 78 -18.92 -4.25 14.12
N ARG A 79 -18.84 -3.23 13.27
CA ARG A 79 -19.98 -2.84 12.42
C ARG A 79 -20.40 -3.96 11.47
N GLN A 80 -19.42 -4.71 10.94
CA GLN A 80 -19.72 -5.88 10.11
C GLN A 80 -20.30 -7.03 10.92
N LEU A 81 -19.84 -7.25 12.16
CA LEU A 81 -20.39 -8.24 13.08
C LEU A 81 -21.86 -7.93 13.39
N ALA A 82 -22.19 -6.69 13.75
CA ALA A 82 -23.56 -6.29 14.01
C ALA A 82 -24.47 -6.50 12.78
N LYS A 83 -23.99 -6.14 11.58
CA LYS A 83 -24.73 -6.40 10.33
C LYS A 83 -24.94 -7.88 10.06
N TYR A 84 -23.94 -8.71 10.34
CA TYR A 84 -24.04 -10.16 10.20
C TYR A 84 -25.06 -10.72 11.18
N MET A 85 -25.02 -10.33 12.47
CA MET A 85 -25.99 -10.74 13.47
C MET A 85 -27.42 -10.40 13.04
N ASN A 86 -27.66 -9.17 12.59
CA ASN A 86 -28.97 -8.75 12.08
C ASN A 86 -29.40 -9.56 10.86
N SER A 87 -28.48 -9.95 9.97
CA SER A 87 -28.82 -10.75 8.78
C SER A 87 -29.25 -12.18 9.09
N ILE A 88 -28.93 -12.68 10.29
CA ILE A 88 -29.35 -14.00 10.77
C ILE A 88 -30.47 -13.93 11.83
N GLY A 89 -31.14 -12.77 11.94
CA GLY A 89 -32.27 -12.58 12.83
C GLY A 89 -31.92 -12.28 14.30
N VAL A 90 -30.66 -11.94 14.60
CA VAL A 90 -30.21 -11.57 15.94
C VAL A 90 -30.05 -10.06 16.03
N ASP A 91 -30.83 -9.40 16.88
CA ASP A 91 -30.78 -7.95 17.05
C ASP A 91 -29.38 -7.50 17.53
N ALA A 92 -28.80 -6.53 16.79
CA ALA A 92 -27.51 -5.96 17.13
C ALA A 92 -27.45 -4.48 16.69
N TYR A 93 -26.92 -3.64 17.55
CA TYR A 93 -26.74 -2.23 17.24
C TYR A 93 -25.59 -2.00 16.26
N VAL A 94 -25.89 -1.41 15.11
CA VAL A 94 -24.88 -1.08 14.10
C VAL A 94 -24.32 0.32 14.37
N ILE A 95 -23.04 0.41 14.69
CA ILE A 95 -22.34 1.68 14.91
C ILE A 95 -22.52 2.59 13.68
N PRO A 96 -23.00 3.85 13.85
CA PRO A 96 -23.26 4.76 12.73
C PRO A 96 -22.05 5.01 11.84
N PRO A 97 -22.25 5.23 10.52
CA PRO A 97 -21.14 5.48 9.58
C PRO A 97 -20.28 6.70 9.92
N LYS A 98 -20.87 7.70 10.58
CA LYS A 98 -20.19 8.94 11.00
C LYS A 98 -19.24 8.76 12.19
N ILE A 99 -19.20 7.58 12.79
CA ILE A 99 -18.30 7.24 13.89
C ILE A 99 -17.26 6.23 13.39
N PRO A 100 -15.96 6.51 13.48
CA PRO A 100 -15.34 7.78 13.89
C PRO A 100 -15.54 8.88 12.85
N GLN A 101 -15.15 10.10 13.19
CA GLN A 101 -15.11 11.21 12.24
C GLN A 101 -14.22 10.89 11.02
N LYS A 102 -14.24 11.75 10.01
CA LYS A 102 -13.56 11.59 8.73
C LYS A 102 -12.13 11.07 8.88
N GLN A 103 -11.79 10.01 8.12
CA GLN A 103 -10.41 9.53 8.02
C GLN A 103 -9.46 10.63 7.53
N ILE A 104 -8.29 10.70 8.15
CA ILE A 104 -7.19 11.52 7.65
C ILE A 104 -6.55 10.75 6.49
N ARG A 105 -6.62 11.31 5.28
CA ARG A 105 -5.90 10.75 4.13
C ARG A 105 -4.41 10.97 4.31
N TYR A 106 -3.65 9.92 4.12
CA TYR A 106 -2.19 10.03 4.05
C TYR A 106 -1.81 10.78 2.77
N VAL A 107 -0.96 11.79 2.92
CA VAL A 107 -0.33 12.48 1.78
C VAL A 107 0.98 11.75 1.49
N PRO A 108 1.12 11.12 0.31
CA PRO A 108 2.33 10.39 -0.03
C PRO A 108 3.50 11.33 -0.23
N HIS A 109 4.68 10.88 0.13
CA HIS A 109 5.91 11.53 -0.23
C HIS A 109 6.27 11.23 -1.68
N ILE A 110 6.46 12.28 -2.49
CA ILE A 110 6.92 12.13 -3.86
C ILE A 110 8.41 12.42 -3.90
N PHE A 111 9.19 11.36 -3.99
CA PHE A 111 10.65 11.45 -3.96
C PHE A 111 11.21 12.31 -5.08
N THR A 112 12.09 13.24 -4.72
CA THR A 112 12.89 14.02 -5.64
C THR A 112 14.03 13.19 -6.23
N LYS A 113 14.63 13.65 -7.33
CA LYS A 113 15.81 12.97 -7.92
C LYS A 113 16.98 12.86 -6.94
N PRO A 114 17.37 13.92 -6.19
CA PRO A 114 18.44 13.81 -5.18
C PRO A 114 18.14 12.77 -4.09
N GLU A 115 16.91 12.70 -3.58
CA GLU A 115 16.50 11.72 -2.57
C GLU A 115 16.60 10.28 -3.11
N LEU A 116 16.12 10.05 -4.33
CA LEU A 116 16.25 8.73 -4.98
C LEU A 116 17.71 8.34 -5.17
N HIS A 117 18.55 9.26 -5.66
CA HIS A 117 19.97 8.99 -5.82
C HIS A 117 20.65 8.69 -4.49
N ALA A 118 20.39 9.48 -3.44
CA ALA A 118 20.94 9.25 -2.12
C ALA A 118 20.53 7.87 -1.58
N PHE A 119 19.23 7.53 -1.66
CA PHE A 119 18.72 6.24 -1.19
C PHE A 119 19.33 5.06 -1.97
N PHE A 120 19.33 5.09 -3.30
CA PHE A 120 19.86 4.00 -4.11
C PHE A 120 21.37 3.85 -3.96
N ASN A 121 22.12 4.94 -3.84
CA ASN A 121 23.54 4.90 -3.56
C ASN A 121 23.82 4.28 -2.19
N GLU A 122 23.00 4.56 -1.18
CA GLU A 122 23.19 4.01 0.16
C GLU A 122 22.94 2.51 0.21
N ILE A 123 21.86 2.03 -0.39
CA ILE A 123 21.58 0.58 -0.41
C ILE A 123 22.60 -0.22 -1.24
N ASP A 124 23.21 0.40 -2.26
CA ASP A 124 24.24 -0.26 -3.09
C ASP A 124 25.58 -0.45 -2.37
N LYS A 125 25.87 0.34 -1.33
CA LYS A 125 27.09 0.20 -0.50
C LYS A 125 27.02 -1.00 0.45
N ARG A 126 25.88 -1.68 0.55
CA ARG A 126 25.70 -2.75 1.50
C ARG A 126 26.60 -3.94 1.23
N LEU A 127 27.37 -4.30 2.25
CA LEU A 127 28.30 -5.44 2.19
C LEU A 127 27.59 -6.77 2.51
N PRO A 128 28.12 -7.91 2.04
CA PRO A 128 27.69 -9.24 2.44
C PRO A 128 27.73 -9.42 3.97
N SER A 129 26.82 -10.24 4.50
CA SER A 129 26.77 -10.59 5.92
C SER A 129 26.61 -12.10 6.07
N PRO A 130 27.38 -12.76 6.96
CA PRO A 130 27.22 -14.20 7.23
C PRO A 130 25.80 -14.58 7.69
N PHE A 131 25.13 -13.68 8.43
CA PHE A 131 23.77 -13.90 8.94
C PHE A 131 22.68 -13.75 7.88
N SER A 132 23.01 -13.17 6.73
CA SER A 132 22.05 -12.93 5.65
C SER A 132 22.79 -12.83 4.32
N PRO A 133 23.19 -13.97 3.76
CA PRO A 133 24.18 -14.04 2.67
C PRO A 133 23.70 -13.37 1.37
N ALA A 134 22.39 -13.36 1.09
CA ALA A 134 21.84 -12.74 -0.11
C ALA A 134 21.33 -11.31 0.08
N ARG A 135 21.22 -10.78 1.31
CA ARG A 135 20.54 -9.49 1.56
C ARG A 135 21.17 -8.31 0.81
N HIS A 136 22.48 -8.30 0.65
CA HIS A 136 23.22 -7.27 -0.11
C HIS A 136 22.88 -7.30 -1.62
N LEU A 137 22.42 -8.43 -2.14
CA LEU A 137 21.93 -8.59 -3.52
C LEU A 137 20.43 -8.28 -3.61
N VAL A 138 19.67 -8.73 -2.62
CA VAL A 138 18.20 -8.60 -2.56
C VAL A 138 17.76 -7.14 -2.46
N VAL A 139 18.29 -6.39 -1.50
CA VAL A 139 17.80 -5.05 -1.16
C VAL A 139 17.88 -4.08 -2.34
N PRO A 140 19.01 -3.98 -3.08
CA PRO A 140 19.12 -3.08 -4.22
C PRO A 140 18.12 -3.39 -5.35
N VAL A 141 17.89 -4.68 -5.63
CA VAL A 141 16.99 -5.09 -6.71
C VAL A 141 15.53 -4.97 -6.28
N PHE A 142 15.22 -5.31 -5.04
CA PHE A 142 13.89 -5.19 -4.47
C PHE A 142 13.34 -3.76 -4.59
N PHE A 143 14.09 -2.77 -4.10
CA PHE A 143 13.62 -1.38 -4.14
C PHE A 143 13.58 -0.82 -5.56
N ARG A 144 14.49 -1.24 -6.45
CA ARG A 144 14.40 -0.85 -7.87
C ARG A 144 13.18 -1.43 -8.56
N LEU A 145 12.80 -2.68 -8.30
CA LEU A 145 11.56 -3.24 -8.84
C LEU A 145 10.32 -2.50 -8.29
N VAL A 146 10.28 -2.21 -6.98
CA VAL A 146 9.18 -1.44 -6.39
C VAL A 146 9.08 -0.06 -7.04
N TYR A 147 10.19 0.65 -7.23
CA TYR A 147 10.20 1.99 -7.81
C TYR A 147 9.99 1.99 -9.34
N CYS A 148 10.77 1.19 -10.08
CA CYS A 148 10.77 1.24 -11.55
C CYS A 148 9.53 0.61 -12.18
N CYS A 149 8.90 -0.37 -11.48
CA CYS A 149 7.71 -1.08 -11.96
C CYS A 149 6.45 -0.68 -11.20
N GLY A 150 6.53 0.21 -10.21
CA GLY A 150 5.38 0.64 -9.43
C GLY A 150 4.71 -0.50 -8.64
N LEU A 151 5.46 -1.53 -8.24
CA LEU A 151 4.92 -2.67 -7.49
C LEU A 151 4.49 -2.26 -6.07
N ARG A 152 3.48 -2.96 -5.55
CA ARG A 152 3.26 -2.92 -4.09
C ARG A 152 4.41 -3.65 -3.39
N PRO A 153 4.87 -3.19 -2.22
CA PRO A 153 5.93 -3.90 -1.48
C PRO A 153 5.61 -5.36 -1.21
N SER A 154 4.32 -5.68 -0.98
CA SER A 154 3.87 -7.07 -0.81
C SER A 154 3.95 -7.90 -2.09
N GLU A 155 3.71 -7.31 -3.26
CA GLU A 155 3.83 -7.98 -4.55
C GLU A 155 5.29 -8.32 -4.84
N ALA A 156 6.19 -7.35 -4.70
CA ALA A 156 7.62 -7.60 -4.86
C ALA A 156 8.13 -8.67 -3.87
N ARG A 157 7.73 -8.59 -2.59
CA ARG A 157 8.13 -9.53 -1.54
C ARG A 157 7.70 -10.98 -1.82
N LEU A 158 6.56 -11.16 -2.49
CA LEU A 158 5.96 -12.47 -2.77
C LEU A 158 6.22 -12.97 -4.20
N LEU A 159 7.12 -12.33 -4.96
CA LEU A 159 7.53 -12.84 -6.26
C LEU A 159 8.19 -14.22 -6.14
N HIS A 160 7.74 -15.15 -6.97
CA HIS A 160 8.38 -16.44 -7.15
C HIS A 160 9.47 -16.35 -8.22
N THR A 161 10.42 -17.28 -8.20
CA THR A 161 11.49 -17.35 -9.20
C THR A 161 10.95 -17.50 -10.62
N GLY A 162 9.84 -18.25 -10.81
CA GLY A 162 9.19 -18.43 -12.10
C GLY A 162 8.25 -17.30 -12.53
N ASP A 163 8.08 -16.25 -11.72
CA ASP A 163 7.19 -15.15 -12.09
C ASP A 163 7.83 -14.14 -13.06
N ILE A 164 9.16 -14.16 -13.20
CA ILE A 164 9.89 -13.29 -14.13
C ILE A 164 10.48 -14.16 -15.25
N ASP A 165 10.00 -13.93 -16.46
CA ASP A 165 10.61 -14.47 -17.67
C ASP A 165 11.86 -13.66 -18.01
N MET A 166 13.03 -14.23 -17.75
CA MET A 166 14.31 -13.58 -17.96
C MET A 166 14.68 -13.39 -19.44
N ALA A 167 13.98 -14.06 -20.36
CA ALA A 167 14.18 -13.85 -21.78
C ALA A 167 13.43 -12.62 -22.29
N THR A 168 12.14 -12.50 -21.94
CA THR A 168 11.24 -11.47 -22.48
C THR A 168 11.05 -10.27 -21.56
N GLY A 169 11.42 -10.36 -20.29
CA GLY A 169 11.16 -9.32 -19.27
C GLY A 169 9.70 -9.27 -18.82
N ARG A 170 8.90 -10.28 -19.14
CA ARG A 170 7.52 -10.39 -18.64
C ARG A 170 7.53 -10.83 -17.18
N MET A 171 6.89 -10.04 -16.30
CA MET A 171 6.74 -10.34 -14.89
C MET A 171 5.25 -10.53 -14.56
N PHE A 172 4.92 -11.68 -13.97
CA PHE A 172 3.56 -12.03 -13.59
C PHE A 172 3.34 -11.73 -12.11
N ILE A 173 2.37 -10.90 -11.79
CA ILE A 173 1.99 -10.52 -10.42
C ILE A 173 0.74 -11.30 -10.04
N ARG A 174 0.92 -12.24 -9.10
CA ARG A 174 -0.15 -13.09 -8.59
C ARG A 174 -0.94 -12.40 -7.49
N GLN A 175 -2.24 -12.68 -7.42
CA GLN A 175 -3.14 -12.36 -6.31
C GLN A 175 -2.94 -10.94 -5.73
N SER A 176 -2.87 -9.95 -6.61
CA SER A 176 -2.85 -8.54 -6.22
C SER A 176 -4.09 -8.17 -5.40
N LYS A 177 -4.12 -6.96 -4.83
CA LYS A 177 -5.28 -6.46 -4.08
C LYS A 177 -6.56 -6.64 -4.91
N GLY A 178 -7.52 -7.43 -4.40
CA GLY A 178 -8.76 -7.79 -5.10
C GLY A 178 -8.65 -9.08 -5.92
N HIS A 179 -7.68 -9.96 -5.63
CA HIS A 179 -7.48 -11.27 -6.27
C HIS A 179 -7.32 -11.22 -7.80
N LYS A 180 -6.79 -10.11 -8.32
CA LYS A 180 -6.53 -9.94 -9.75
C LYS A 180 -5.06 -10.16 -10.05
N ASP A 181 -4.80 -11.03 -11.01
CA ASP A 181 -3.48 -11.22 -11.60
C ASP A 181 -3.23 -10.15 -12.67
N ARG A 182 -1.97 -9.81 -12.88
CA ARG A 182 -1.59 -8.92 -13.97
C ARG A 182 -0.17 -9.19 -14.43
N THR A 183 0.11 -8.80 -15.66
CA THR A 183 1.46 -8.81 -16.23
C THR A 183 2.05 -7.40 -16.21
N VAL A 184 3.32 -7.30 -15.86
CA VAL A 184 4.14 -6.10 -15.90
C VAL A 184 5.34 -6.39 -16.80
N MET A 185 5.68 -5.46 -17.69
CA MET A 185 6.89 -5.56 -18.52
C MET A 185 8.04 -4.80 -17.87
N LEU A 186 9.17 -5.46 -17.72
CA LEU A 186 10.41 -4.85 -17.25
C LEU A 186 11.05 -4.05 -18.39
N ALA A 187 11.55 -2.87 -18.07
CA ALA A 187 12.46 -2.16 -18.96
C ALA A 187 13.79 -2.93 -19.06
N GLU A 188 14.51 -2.77 -20.19
CA GLU A 188 15.69 -3.59 -20.49
C GLU A 188 16.80 -3.47 -19.42
N ASP A 189 17.02 -2.29 -18.87
CA ASP A 189 17.97 -2.03 -17.79
C ASP A 189 17.59 -2.76 -16.49
N VAL A 190 16.29 -2.77 -16.16
CA VAL A 190 15.75 -3.48 -15.00
C VAL A 190 15.83 -4.99 -15.21
N LEU A 191 15.54 -5.48 -16.41
CA LEU A 191 15.69 -6.90 -16.77
C LEU A 191 17.14 -7.34 -16.69
N ALA A 192 18.08 -6.56 -17.20
CA ALA A 192 19.51 -6.84 -17.09
C ALA A 192 19.98 -6.91 -15.62
N LEU A 193 19.45 -6.03 -14.77
CA LEU A 193 19.67 -6.08 -13.32
C LEU A 193 19.12 -7.36 -12.71
N CYS A 194 17.90 -7.76 -13.06
CA CYS A 194 17.31 -9.02 -12.59
C CYS A 194 18.10 -10.26 -13.03
N ARG A 195 18.59 -10.29 -14.26
CA ARG A 195 19.46 -11.38 -14.78
C ARG A 195 20.77 -11.50 -13.96
N LYS A 196 21.42 -10.36 -13.69
CA LYS A 196 22.64 -10.33 -12.85
C LYS A 196 22.37 -10.80 -11.41
N TYR A 197 21.24 -10.37 -10.87
CA TYR A 197 20.77 -10.77 -9.55
C TYR A 197 20.50 -12.27 -9.49
N GLU A 198 19.73 -12.80 -10.43
CA GLU A 198 19.36 -14.22 -10.50
C GLU A 198 20.59 -15.12 -10.58
N THR A 199 21.56 -14.77 -11.43
CA THR A 199 22.82 -15.52 -11.58
C THR A 199 23.61 -15.61 -10.26
N LYS A 200 23.55 -14.60 -9.40
CA LYS A 200 24.25 -14.58 -8.12
C LYS A 200 23.48 -15.31 -7.02
N VAL A 201 22.17 -15.05 -6.92
CA VAL A 201 21.36 -15.58 -5.83
C VAL A 201 21.05 -17.07 -6.01
N SER A 202 20.90 -17.56 -7.24
CA SER A 202 20.74 -19.00 -7.52
C SER A 202 21.93 -19.85 -7.08
N ARG A 203 23.13 -19.28 -7.01
CA ARG A 203 24.32 -19.97 -6.45
C ARG A 203 24.25 -20.12 -4.93
N ILE A 204 23.55 -19.22 -4.23
CA ILE A 204 23.42 -19.23 -2.76
C ILE A 204 22.21 -20.11 -2.36
N PHE A 205 21.12 -20.00 -3.11
CA PHE A 205 19.85 -20.68 -2.87
C PHE A 205 19.30 -21.31 -4.17
N PRO A 206 19.84 -22.47 -4.64
CA PRO A 206 19.47 -23.05 -5.93
C PRO A 206 18.01 -23.50 -5.98
N ASP A 207 17.46 -24.06 -4.90
CA ASP A 207 16.12 -24.64 -4.85
C ASP A 207 15.05 -23.72 -4.28
N ARG A 208 15.33 -22.40 -4.20
CA ARG A 208 14.39 -21.44 -3.63
C ARG A 208 13.15 -21.24 -4.50
N GLN A 209 12.02 -21.03 -3.86
CA GLN A 209 10.79 -20.56 -4.52
C GLN A 209 10.70 -19.02 -4.55
N ALA A 210 11.16 -18.36 -3.49
CA ALA A 210 11.13 -16.91 -3.39
C ALA A 210 12.14 -16.27 -4.35
N PHE A 211 11.70 -15.34 -5.19
CA PHE A 211 12.63 -14.54 -6.00
C PHE A 211 13.57 -13.75 -5.10
N PHE A 212 13.04 -13.15 -4.03
CA PHE A 212 13.80 -12.49 -2.98
C PHE A 212 13.84 -13.35 -1.70
N PRO A 213 14.86 -14.24 -1.55
CA PRO A 213 14.93 -15.15 -0.42
C PRO A 213 15.45 -14.47 0.85
N ASN A 214 14.90 -14.86 1.99
CA ASN A 214 15.49 -14.60 3.30
C ASN A 214 16.70 -15.51 3.56
N SER A 215 17.27 -15.49 4.77
CA SER A 215 18.44 -16.32 5.13
C SER A 215 18.18 -17.83 5.10
N LYS A 216 16.91 -18.26 4.99
CA LYS A 216 16.48 -19.67 4.89
C LYS A 216 16.04 -20.06 3.47
N GLY A 217 16.12 -19.15 2.49
CA GLY A 217 15.61 -19.40 1.14
C GLY A 217 14.11 -19.11 0.97
N GLU A 218 13.42 -18.66 2.02
CA GLU A 218 11.98 -18.43 2.07
C GLU A 218 11.61 -16.97 1.78
N PHE A 219 10.30 -16.68 1.65
CA PHE A 219 9.79 -15.31 1.55
C PHE A 219 10.06 -14.51 2.84
N TYR A 220 10.36 -13.22 2.68
CA TYR A 220 10.48 -12.32 3.83
C TYR A 220 9.14 -12.08 4.53
N ASN A 221 9.17 -11.75 5.81
CA ASN A 221 8.00 -11.31 6.57
C ASN A 221 7.50 -9.94 6.06
N ARG A 222 6.21 -9.67 6.30
CA ARG A 222 5.52 -8.46 5.82
C ARG A 222 6.17 -7.15 6.25
N SER A 223 6.73 -7.09 7.44
CA SER A 223 7.34 -5.88 8.02
C SER A 223 8.75 -5.58 7.49
N ILE A 224 9.41 -6.55 6.84
CA ILE A 224 10.81 -6.42 6.45
C ILE A 224 11.07 -5.32 5.41
N PRO A 225 10.25 -5.10 4.37
CA PRO A 225 10.47 -4.00 3.44
C PRO A 225 10.44 -2.62 4.10
N ASP A 226 9.50 -2.39 5.03
CA ASP A 226 9.44 -1.12 5.77
C ASP A 226 10.65 -0.97 6.71
N TYR A 227 11.04 -2.05 7.41
CA TYR A 227 12.26 -2.05 8.22
C TYR A 227 13.51 -1.71 7.39
N TRP A 228 13.69 -2.30 6.20
CA TRP A 228 14.82 -1.96 5.34
C TRP A 228 14.77 -0.51 4.87
N PHE A 229 13.59 -0.04 4.49
CA PHE A 229 13.45 1.33 4.05
C PHE A 229 13.94 2.31 5.12
N HIS A 230 13.46 2.19 6.34
CA HIS A 230 13.85 3.05 7.47
C HIS A 230 15.31 2.85 7.86
N LEU A 231 15.84 1.62 7.79
CA LEU A 231 17.26 1.34 8.05
C LEU A 231 18.20 2.15 7.16
N PHE A 232 17.79 2.47 5.93
CA PHE A 232 18.63 3.26 5.00
C PHE A 232 18.18 4.71 4.93
N TRP A 233 16.88 4.97 4.88
CA TRP A 233 16.35 6.31 4.72
C TRP A 233 16.65 7.22 5.90
N ASP A 234 16.44 6.75 7.11
CA ASP A 234 16.52 7.58 8.33
C ASP A 234 17.96 8.09 8.61
N HIS A 235 18.95 7.54 7.96
CA HIS A 235 20.35 7.96 8.05
C HIS A 235 20.79 8.93 6.94
N LEU A 236 19.94 9.19 5.97
CA LEU A 236 20.27 10.12 4.89
C LEU A 236 20.12 11.57 5.34
N GLU A 237 21.06 12.43 4.97
CA GLU A 237 20.95 13.87 5.23
C GLU A 237 19.65 14.47 4.66
N VAL A 238 19.23 14.01 3.48
CA VAL A 238 17.99 14.43 2.83
C VAL A 238 16.74 14.10 3.64
N ALA A 239 16.77 13.09 4.50
CA ALA A 239 15.64 12.72 5.36
C ALA A 239 15.36 13.75 6.44
N GLY A 240 16.39 14.44 6.94
CA GLY A 240 16.27 15.48 7.98
C GLY A 240 15.67 16.81 7.50
N ILE A 241 15.63 17.02 6.19
CA ILE A 241 15.10 18.25 5.59
C ILE A 241 13.57 18.23 5.47
N TYR A 242 12.98 17.04 5.54
CA TYR A 242 11.55 16.84 5.32
C TYR A 242 10.73 17.10 6.60
N SER A 243 9.83 18.08 6.57
CA SER A 243 8.96 18.46 7.70
C SER A 243 7.60 17.75 7.73
N GLY A 244 7.35 16.83 6.78
CA GLY A 244 6.08 16.10 6.66
C GLY A 244 6.09 14.74 7.36
N ASN A 245 5.10 13.90 7.03
CA ASN A 245 5.08 12.51 7.49
C ASN A 245 6.27 11.74 6.92
N SER A 246 6.92 10.89 7.74
CA SER A 246 8.02 10.04 7.28
C SER A 246 7.59 9.22 6.05
N PRO A 247 8.40 9.22 4.97
CA PRO A 247 8.14 8.41 3.78
C PRO A 247 8.03 6.92 4.10
N ARG A 248 7.38 6.17 3.23
CA ARG A 248 7.20 4.71 3.36
C ARG A 248 7.58 4.02 2.06
N VAL A 249 7.87 2.74 2.12
CA VAL A 249 8.16 1.94 0.91
C VAL A 249 7.08 2.09 -0.16
N HIS A 250 5.81 2.19 0.24
CA HIS A 250 4.70 2.35 -0.70
C HIS A 250 4.77 3.67 -1.50
N ASP A 251 5.45 4.67 -0.98
CA ASP A 251 5.58 5.98 -1.64
C ASP A 251 6.47 5.91 -2.90
N PHE A 252 7.31 4.90 -3.05
CA PHE A 252 7.98 4.61 -4.33
C PHE A 252 6.98 4.33 -5.46
N ARG A 253 5.90 3.61 -5.16
CA ARG A 253 4.83 3.36 -6.14
C ARG A 253 4.06 4.65 -6.46
N HIS A 254 3.84 5.52 -5.48
CA HIS A 254 3.27 6.84 -5.71
C HIS A 254 4.18 7.68 -6.61
N ALA A 255 5.48 7.72 -6.32
CA ALA A 255 6.47 8.42 -7.12
C ALA A 255 6.56 7.87 -8.57
N PHE A 256 6.50 6.54 -8.76
CA PHE A 256 6.40 5.93 -10.09
C PHE A 256 5.20 6.47 -10.87
N SER A 257 4.02 6.48 -10.25
CA SER A 257 2.78 6.91 -10.88
C SER A 257 2.82 8.38 -11.28
N VAL A 258 3.27 9.25 -10.38
CA VAL A 258 3.43 10.69 -10.63
C VAL A 258 4.46 10.93 -11.74
N ARG A 259 5.61 10.23 -11.69
CA ARG A 259 6.63 10.33 -12.74
C ARG A 259 6.08 9.94 -14.11
N ARG A 260 5.26 8.87 -14.17
CA ARG A 260 4.66 8.41 -15.44
C ARG A 260 3.70 9.45 -15.98
N LEU A 261 2.86 10.04 -15.13
CA LEU A 261 1.96 11.12 -15.52
C LEU A 261 2.72 12.36 -16.02
N ASN A 262 3.75 12.79 -15.29
CA ASN A 262 4.60 13.92 -15.72
C ASN A 262 5.25 13.66 -17.09
N LEU A 263 5.76 12.45 -17.35
CA LEU A 263 6.32 12.10 -18.65
C LEU A 263 5.28 12.23 -19.78
N TRP A 264 4.07 11.72 -19.57
CA TRP A 264 3.01 11.82 -20.59
C TRP A 264 2.57 13.27 -20.83
N VAL A 265 2.50 14.09 -19.77
CA VAL A 265 2.22 15.54 -19.93
C VAL A 265 3.30 16.21 -20.77
N ASN A 266 4.57 15.94 -20.49
CA ASN A 266 5.70 16.51 -21.22
C ASN A 266 5.76 16.02 -22.68
N GLU A 267 5.34 14.78 -22.95
CA GLU A 267 5.19 14.23 -24.31
C GLU A 267 3.93 14.75 -25.03
N GLY A 268 3.11 15.59 -24.39
CA GLY A 268 1.87 16.12 -24.97
C GLY A 268 0.75 15.09 -25.13
N ARG A 269 0.82 13.94 -24.44
CA ARG A 269 -0.19 12.88 -24.53
C ARG A 269 -1.47 13.26 -23.79
N ASP A 270 -2.60 12.77 -24.25
CA ASP A 270 -3.87 12.93 -23.56
C ASP A 270 -3.90 12.03 -22.32
N ILE A 271 -3.83 12.66 -21.13
CA ILE A 271 -3.85 11.97 -19.84
C ILE A 271 -5.13 11.15 -19.68
N ASN A 272 -6.28 11.64 -20.11
CA ASN A 272 -7.55 10.92 -19.96
C ASN A 272 -7.55 9.60 -20.75
N ALA A 273 -6.93 9.59 -21.92
CA ALA A 273 -6.78 8.38 -22.73
C ALA A 273 -5.81 7.37 -22.10
N TYR A 274 -4.76 7.84 -21.40
CA TYR A 274 -3.71 6.98 -20.85
C TYR A 274 -3.95 6.55 -19.38
N LEU A 275 -4.76 7.26 -18.63
CA LEU A 275 -5.03 6.98 -17.22
C LEU A 275 -5.62 5.58 -16.96
N PRO A 276 -6.56 5.04 -17.80
CA PRO A 276 -7.03 3.67 -17.66
C PRO A 276 -5.92 2.62 -17.80
N TYR A 277 -4.96 2.83 -18.71
CA TYR A 277 -3.82 1.92 -18.87
C TYR A 277 -2.91 1.93 -17.63
N LEU A 278 -2.66 3.11 -17.04
CA LEU A 278 -1.91 3.20 -15.77
C LEU A 278 -2.66 2.49 -14.65
N SER A 279 -3.98 2.65 -14.57
CA SER A 279 -4.84 2.00 -13.59
C SER A 279 -4.74 0.47 -13.69
N MET A 280 -4.85 -0.08 -14.91
CA MET A 280 -4.68 -1.51 -15.18
C MET A 280 -3.28 -2.01 -14.83
N TYR A 281 -2.25 -1.28 -15.28
CA TYR A 281 -0.85 -1.61 -15.00
C TYR A 281 -0.57 -1.67 -13.49
N LEU A 282 -1.09 -0.71 -12.74
CA LEU A 282 -0.97 -0.67 -11.29
C LEU A 282 -1.84 -1.72 -10.59
N GLY A 283 -2.85 -2.30 -11.26
CA GLY A 283 -3.82 -3.22 -10.67
C GLY A 283 -4.71 -2.51 -9.65
N HIS A 284 -5.23 -1.34 -10.00
CA HIS A 284 -6.26 -0.64 -9.25
C HIS A 284 -7.63 -1.23 -9.56
N VAL A 285 -8.49 -1.33 -8.55
CA VAL A 285 -9.87 -1.80 -8.71
C VAL A 285 -10.74 -0.69 -9.31
N HIS A 286 -10.49 0.55 -8.89
CA HIS A 286 -11.22 1.73 -9.33
C HIS A 286 -10.27 2.73 -9.99
N LEU A 287 -10.73 3.36 -11.06
CA LEU A 287 -9.96 4.39 -11.76
C LEU A 287 -9.64 5.57 -10.84
N THR A 288 -10.55 5.90 -9.92
CA THR A 288 -10.39 6.95 -8.92
C THR A 288 -9.16 6.77 -8.00
N ASP A 289 -8.67 5.53 -7.85
CA ASP A 289 -7.41 5.28 -7.12
C ASP A 289 -6.20 5.80 -7.91
N THR A 290 -6.33 5.96 -9.23
CA THR A 290 -5.30 6.50 -10.13
C THR A 290 -5.46 8.00 -10.33
N ASP A 291 -6.70 8.51 -10.41
CA ASP A 291 -7.00 9.95 -10.52
C ASP A 291 -6.34 10.75 -9.38
N TYR A 292 -6.22 10.11 -8.21
CA TYR A 292 -5.54 10.70 -7.05
C TYR A 292 -4.12 11.20 -7.36
N TYR A 293 -3.39 10.55 -8.29
CA TYR A 293 -2.03 10.94 -8.64
C TYR A 293 -1.94 12.22 -9.48
N ILE A 294 -3.01 12.62 -10.16
CA ILE A 294 -3.06 13.83 -10.96
C ILE A 294 -2.74 15.06 -10.09
N HIS A 295 -3.21 15.06 -8.84
CA HIS A 295 -2.96 16.17 -7.90
C HIS A 295 -1.47 16.35 -7.54
N PHE A 296 -0.64 15.34 -7.76
CA PHE A 296 0.80 15.38 -7.47
C PHE A 296 1.66 15.53 -8.73
N ALA A 297 1.06 15.51 -9.91
CA ALA A 297 1.78 15.66 -11.16
C ALA A 297 2.06 17.15 -11.42
N SER A 298 3.23 17.64 -10.96
CA SER A 298 3.63 19.05 -11.02
C SER A 298 3.62 19.61 -12.47
N GLU A 299 4.00 18.79 -13.44
CA GLU A 299 4.05 19.16 -14.85
C GLU A 299 2.66 19.34 -15.48
N PHE A 300 1.62 18.86 -14.82
CA PHE A 300 0.24 19.05 -15.27
C PHE A 300 -0.20 20.51 -15.14
N PHE A 301 0.19 21.21 -14.06
CA PHE A 301 -0.27 22.56 -13.77
C PHE A 301 0.18 23.61 -14.81
N PRO A 302 1.45 23.66 -15.24
CA PRO A 302 1.86 24.58 -16.31
C PRO A 302 1.10 24.34 -17.62
N THR A 303 0.90 23.08 -18.00
CA THR A 303 0.15 22.72 -19.23
C THR A 303 -1.32 23.10 -19.09
N PHE A 304 -1.94 22.86 -17.94
CA PHE A 304 -3.31 23.27 -17.67
C PHE A 304 -3.45 24.80 -17.69
N LYS A 305 -2.54 25.52 -17.01
CA LYS A 305 -2.53 26.99 -17.00
C LYS A 305 -2.46 27.55 -18.42
N ARG A 306 -1.55 27.04 -19.28
CA ARG A 306 -1.44 27.46 -20.66
C ARG A 306 -2.71 27.21 -21.46
N LYS A 307 -3.30 26.02 -21.36
CA LYS A 307 -4.56 25.67 -22.04
C LYS A 307 -5.72 26.53 -21.55
N SER A 308 -5.82 26.76 -20.26
CA SER A 308 -6.85 27.62 -19.66
C SER A 308 -6.69 29.08 -20.08
N THR A 309 -5.46 29.61 -20.13
CA THR A 309 -5.19 30.96 -20.61
C THR A 309 -5.63 31.11 -22.08
N LEU A 310 -5.32 30.14 -22.93
CA LEU A 310 -5.74 30.17 -24.34
C LEU A 310 -7.27 30.05 -24.51
N ALA A 311 -7.92 29.23 -23.70
CA ALA A 311 -9.37 29.03 -23.73
C ALA A 311 -10.19 30.21 -23.22
N CYS A 312 -9.58 31.08 -22.42
CA CYS A 312 -10.25 32.22 -21.78
C CYS A 312 -9.67 33.58 -22.27
N ALA A 313 -8.80 33.57 -23.27
CA ALA A 313 -8.11 34.80 -23.72
C ALA A 313 -9.07 35.92 -24.08
N ASP A 314 -10.18 35.56 -24.73
CA ASP A 314 -11.23 36.47 -25.22
C ASP A 314 -12.17 36.96 -24.11
N LEU A 315 -12.12 36.33 -22.93
CA LEU A 315 -12.98 36.65 -21.79
C LEU A 315 -12.29 37.53 -20.73
N ILE A 316 -10.95 37.63 -20.81
CA ILE A 316 -10.16 38.41 -19.83
C ILE A 316 -9.76 39.74 -20.51
N PRO A 317 -10.21 40.88 -19.94
CA PRO A 317 -9.81 42.18 -20.47
C PRO A 317 -8.29 42.36 -20.41
N GLU A 318 -7.69 42.96 -21.46
CA GLU A 318 -6.29 43.35 -21.43
C GLU A 318 -6.06 44.29 -20.26
N ALA A 319 -5.15 43.97 -19.36
CA ALA A 319 -4.73 44.88 -18.30
C ALA A 319 -4.00 46.05 -18.93
N ASN A 320 -4.67 47.18 -19.05
CA ASN A 320 -4.04 48.42 -19.45
C ASN A 320 -2.96 48.78 -18.43
N HIS A 321 -1.71 48.45 -18.75
CA HIS A 321 -0.56 49.02 -18.04
C HIS A 321 -0.53 50.50 -18.34
N ALA A 322 -1.20 51.30 -17.51
CA ALA A 322 -1.01 52.71 -17.48
C ALA A 322 0.49 52.99 -17.23
N LYS A 323 1.18 53.41 -18.27
CA LYS A 323 2.52 53.99 -18.14
C LYS A 323 2.40 55.18 -17.19
N LYS A 324 3.08 55.12 -16.08
CA LYS A 324 3.55 56.30 -15.33
C LYS A 324 5.05 56.42 -15.52
#